data_74866b5458dab6424cd30e3f985db55d
#
_entry.id   74866b5458dab6424cd30e3f985db55d
#
_cell.length_a   1.000
_cell.length_b   1.000
_cell.length_c   1.000
_cell.angle_alpha   90.00
_cell.angle_beta   90.00
_cell.angle_gamma   90.00
#
_symmetry.space_group_name_H-M   'P 1'
#
loop_
_entity.id
_entity.type
_entity.pdbx_description
1 polymer ?
#
loop_
_entity_poly.entity_id
_entity_poly.type
_entity_poly.pdbx_seq_one_letter_code
_entity_poly.pdbx_strand_id
1 'polypeptide(L)'
;MAEQQDATPRPTRFAPRDRSDDTGRQTIRISLIFIGIGAVMSVATLLWLGLFSQRSEIRLDVSEIKVDETGDVELTGAVYRGTTEGGDPYEITAEVAQERADGILDMTSPAAFLNQSSGDVVNLTSLTGIYFPDRGEIDFSGDVVITSRDTGLKMTSQAITANLDEGYMI
;
A
#
# COMPACT_ATOMS: atom_id res chain seq x y z
N MET A 1 73.02 38.83 70.77
CA MET A 1 71.62 39.30 70.59
C MET A 1 71.35 39.31 69.16
N ALA A 2 70.65 38.32 68.77
CA ALA A 2 70.43 38.04 67.33
C ALA A 2 69.04 37.45 67.21
N GLU A 3 68.25 38.10 66.51
CA GLU A 3 66.91 37.67 66.20
C GLU A 3 66.88 36.95 64.84
N GLN A 4 66.51 35.74 64.95
CA GLN A 4 66.43 34.83 63.85
C GLN A 4 64.98 34.92 63.26
N GLN A 5 64.85 35.51 62.09
CA GLN A 5 63.58 35.57 61.37
C GLN A 5 63.39 34.28 60.57
N ASP A 6 62.42 33.56 61.08
CA ASP A 6 61.91 32.35 60.47
C ASP A 6 61.07 32.69 59.22
N ALA A 7 61.53 32.21 58.09
CA ALA A 7 60.87 32.39 56.81
C ALA A 7 60.08 31.14 56.46
N THR A 8 58.81 31.18 56.75
CA THR A 8 57.86 30.09 56.34
C THR A 8 57.69 30.05 54.83
N PRO A 9 57.91 28.94 54.16
CA PRO A 9 57.61 28.81 52.73
C PRO A 9 56.09 28.66 52.45
N ARG A 10 55.57 29.52 51.62
CA ARG A 10 54.21 29.49 51.14
C ARG A 10 53.95 28.24 50.25
N PRO A 11 52.90 27.44 50.46
CA PRO A 11 52.61 26.37 49.62
C PRO A 11 52.03 26.89 48.26
N THR A 12 52.73 26.67 47.19
CA THR A 12 52.19 26.84 45.80
C THR A 12 51.20 25.78 45.51
N ARG A 13 49.91 26.13 45.72
CA ARG A 13 48.79 25.31 45.29
C ARG A 13 48.45 25.62 43.82
N PHE A 14 49.15 25.04 42.91
CA PHE A 14 48.68 24.83 41.54
C PHE A 14 49.06 23.40 41.10
N ALA A 15 48.30 22.44 41.59
CA ALA A 15 48.23 21.13 40.94
C ALA A 15 47.25 21.27 39.79
N PRO A 16 47.61 20.93 38.57
CA PRO A 16 46.65 20.81 37.48
C PRO A 16 45.68 19.69 37.83
N ARG A 17 44.39 20.01 37.87
CA ARG A 17 43.32 19.07 38.06
C ARG A 17 43.25 18.26 36.77
N ASP A 18 43.72 17.03 36.82
CA ASP A 18 43.46 16.04 35.80
C ASP A 18 41.93 15.88 35.68
N ARG A 19 41.38 16.54 34.69
CA ARG A 19 39.98 16.40 34.32
C ARG A 19 39.90 15.12 33.54
N SER A 20 39.52 14.07 34.23
CA SER A 20 39.31 12.75 33.63
C SER A 20 38.42 12.88 32.39
N ASP A 21 39.00 12.59 31.25
CA ASP A 21 38.35 12.54 29.93
C ASP A 21 37.34 11.39 29.77
N ASP A 22 36.89 10.78 30.86
CA ASP A 22 35.92 9.69 30.88
C ASP A 22 34.50 10.11 30.48
N THR A 23 34.16 11.40 30.65
CA THR A 23 32.80 11.86 30.29
C THR A 23 32.61 11.93 28.79
N GLY A 24 33.65 12.19 28.00
CA GLY A 24 33.59 12.25 26.53
C GLY A 24 33.34 10.89 25.86
N ARG A 25 33.97 9.84 26.39
CA ARG A 25 33.81 8.49 25.83
C ARG A 25 32.44 7.89 26.15
N GLN A 26 31.86 8.21 27.25
CA GLN A 26 30.55 7.74 27.65
C GLN A 26 29.45 8.44 26.86
N THR A 27 29.58 9.73 26.59
CA THR A 27 28.65 10.53 25.77
C THR A 27 28.66 10.07 24.32
N ILE A 28 29.83 9.75 23.75
CA ILE A 28 29.97 9.23 22.39
C ILE A 28 29.29 7.85 22.26
N ARG A 29 29.47 6.97 23.23
CA ARG A 29 28.83 5.63 23.25
C ARG A 29 27.31 5.72 23.32
N ILE A 30 26.78 6.60 24.15
CA ILE A 30 25.34 6.84 24.28
C ILE A 30 24.78 7.41 22.98
N SER A 31 25.47 8.38 22.36
CA SER A 31 25.06 8.96 21.07
C SER A 31 25.04 7.92 19.94
N LEU A 32 26.03 7.02 19.87
CA LEU A 32 26.05 5.95 18.87
C LEU A 32 24.91 4.94 19.06
N ILE A 33 24.52 4.67 20.32
CA ILE A 33 23.38 3.79 20.61
C ILE A 33 22.06 4.43 20.13
N PHE A 34 21.85 5.72 20.36
CA PHE A 34 20.66 6.44 19.90
C PHE A 34 20.58 6.51 18.37
N ILE A 35 21.72 6.71 17.68
CA ILE A 35 21.77 6.68 16.21
C ILE A 35 21.44 5.26 15.69
N GLY A 36 21.96 4.22 16.33
CA GLY A 36 21.67 2.84 15.98
C GLY A 36 20.20 2.48 16.15
N ILE A 37 19.58 2.89 17.27
CA ILE A 37 18.15 2.66 17.52
C ILE A 37 17.30 3.44 16.50
N GLY A 38 17.64 4.69 16.19
CA GLY A 38 16.96 5.49 15.19
C GLY A 38 17.00 4.86 13.79
N ALA A 39 18.15 4.32 13.39
CA ALA A 39 18.32 3.64 12.11
C ALA A 39 17.46 2.35 12.05
N VAL A 40 17.46 1.53 13.11
CA VAL A 40 16.64 0.31 13.19
C VAL A 40 15.15 0.65 13.16
N MET A 41 14.69 1.67 13.89
CA MET A 41 13.29 2.12 13.83
C MET A 41 12.91 2.62 12.44
N SER A 42 13.78 3.36 11.78
CA SER A 42 13.54 3.85 10.41
C SER A 42 13.38 2.69 9.41
N VAL A 43 14.27 1.69 9.48
CA VAL A 43 14.17 0.49 8.62
C VAL A 43 12.91 -0.31 8.95
N ALA A 44 12.58 -0.48 10.22
CA ALA A 44 11.35 -1.17 10.64
C ALA A 44 10.09 -0.45 10.14
N THR A 45 10.08 0.89 10.17
CA THR A 45 8.96 1.68 9.64
C THR A 45 8.84 1.57 8.12
N LEU A 46 9.97 1.57 7.40
CA LEU A 46 9.98 1.38 5.94
C LEU A 46 9.54 -0.04 5.55
N LEU A 47 9.96 -1.06 6.30
CA LEU A 47 9.51 -2.42 6.09
C LEU A 47 8.02 -2.58 6.41
N TRP A 48 7.54 -1.93 7.48
CA TRP A 48 6.12 -1.96 7.85
C TRP A 48 5.26 -1.27 6.81
N LEU A 49 5.65 -0.07 6.33
CA LEU A 49 4.99 0.62 5.21
C LEU A 49 5.06 -0.18 3.90
N GLY A 50 6.20 -0.82 3.60
CA GLY A 50 6.37 -1.64 2.39
C GLY A 50 5.58 -2.94 2.43
N LEU A 51 5.45 -3.59 3.61
CA LEU A 51 4.69 -4.83 3.79
C LEU A 51 3.17 -4.60 3.85
N PHE A 52 2.73 -3.40 4.31
CA PHE A 52 1.30 -3.04 4.35
C PHE A 52 0.84 -2.29 3.10
N SER A 53 1.73 -1.83 2.24
CA SER A 53 1.38 -1.34 0.89
C SER A 53 1.29 -2.51 -0.08
N GLN A 54 0.49 -3.53 0.24
CA GLN A 54 -0.02 -4.43 -0.78
C GLN A 54 -1.06 -3.67 -1.59
N ARG A 55 -0.58 -2.81 -2.50
CA ARG A 55 -1.40 -2.38 -3.61
C ARG A 55 -1.72 -3.63 -4.40
N SER A 56 -3.00 -3.91 -4.55
CA SER A 56 -3.48 -4.93 -5.48
C SER A 56 -2.79 -4.69 -6.82
N GLU A 57 -1.87 -5.57 -7.19
CA GLU A 57 -1.19 -5.51 -8.47
C GLU A 57 -2.22 -5.91 -9.52
N ILE A 58 -2.90 -4.93 -10.09
CA ILE A 58 -3.83 -5.14 -11.20
C ILE A 58 -2.97 -5.53 -12.40
N ARG A 59 -3.00 -6.80 -12.77
CA ARG A 59 -2.36 -7.28 -14.00
C ARG A 59 -3.37 -7.17 -15.13
N LEU A 60 -3.09 -6.27 -16.06
CA LEU A 60 -3.77 -6.19 -17.34
C LEU A 60 -3.16 -7.22 -18.28
N ASP A 61 -3.99 -8.17 -18.71
CA ASP A 61 -3.69 -9.03 -19.86
C ASP A 61 -4.62 -8.60 -20.99
N VAL A 62 -4.05 -8.14 -22.08
CA VAL A 62 -4.79 -7.50 -23.18
C VAL A 62 -4.49 -8.23 -24.47
N SER A 63 -5.51 -8.61 -25.21
CA SER A 63 -5.36 -9.28 -26.50
C SER A 63 -5.04 -8.33 -27.65
N GLU A 64 -5.53 -7.10 -27.62
CA GLU A 64 -5.26 -6.07 -28.62
C GLU A 64 -5.41 -4.66 -28.01
N ILE A 65 -4.47 -3.78 -28.32
CA ILE A 65 -4.49 -2.37 -27.91
C ILE A 65 -4.65 -1.52 -29.16
N LYS A 66 -5.70 -0.71 -29.21
CA LYS A 66 -5.88 0.34 -30.22
C LYS A 66 -5.87 1.69 -29.55
N VAL A 67 -5.08 2.61 -30.05
CA VAL A 67 -5.06 4.01 -29.64
C VAL A 67 -5.72 4.82 -30.73
N ASP A 68 -6.80 5.50 -30.42
CA ASP A 68 -7.50 6.38 -31.35
C ASP A 68 -6.76 7.73 -31.48
N GLU A 69 -7.02 8.49 -32.55
CA GLU A 69 -6.42 9.80 -32.81
C GLU A 69 -6.79 10.84 -31.72
N THR A 70 -7.82 10.60 -30.94
CA THR A 70 -8.23 11.40 -29.77
C THR A 70 -7.43 11.12 -28.51
N GLY A 71 -6.58 10.06 -28.49
CA GLY A 71 -5.79 9.66 -27.34
C GLY A 71 -6.52 8.71 -26.39
N ASP A 72 -7.74 8.31 -26.71
CA ASP A 72 -8.47 7.28 -25.97
C ASP A 72 -7.88 5.90 -26.30
N VAL A 73 -7.67 5.09 -25.27
CA VAL A 73 -7.11 3.75 -25.41
C VAL A 73 -8.24 2.72 -25.37
N GLU A 74 -8.47 2.03 -26.49
CA GLU A 74 -9.41 0.92 -26.56
C GLU A 74 -8.67 -0.41 -26.40
N LEU A 75 -9.11 -1.22 -25.45
CA LEU A 75 -8.57 -2.53 -25.12
C LEU A 75 -9.61 -3.59 -25.45
N THR A 76 -9.32 -4.47 -26.41
CA THR A 76 -10.19 -5.60 -26.75
C THR A 76 -9.79 -6.84 -25.94
N GLY A 77 -10.76 -7.53 -25.33
CA GLY A 77 -10.52 -8.69 -24.49
C GLY A 77 -9.73 -8.35 -23.23
N ALA A 78 -10.05 -7.20 -22.62
CA ALA A 78 -9.38 -6.74 -21.39
C ALA A 78 -9.63 -7.72 -20.24
N VAL A 79 -8.58 -8.01 -19.47
CA VAL A 79 -8.64 -8.85 -18.27
C VAL A 79 -7.94 -8.13 -17.13
N TYR A 80 -8.69 -7.89 -16.06
CA TYR A 80 -8.21 -7.29 -14.82
C TYR A 80 -8.19 -8.34 -13.73
N ARG A 81 -7.06 -8.51 -13.03
CA ARG A 81 -6.92 -9.44 -11.92
C ARG A 81 -6.41 -8.72 -10.70
N GLY A 82 -6.98 -9.05 -9.58
CA GLY A 82 -6.59 -8.49 -8.29
C GLY A 82 -6.96 -9.40 -7.13
N THR A 83 -6.80 -8.85 -5.94
CA THR A 83 -7.13 -9.52 -4.69
C THR A 83 -7.80 -8.50 -3.79
N THR A 84 -8.91 -8.86 -3.16
CA THR A 84 -9.60 -8.02 -2.17
C THR A 84 -8.73 -7.85 -0.91
N GLU A 85 -9.07 -6.90 -0.04
CA GLU A 85 -8.42 -6.76 1.28
C GLU A 85 -8.54 -8.05 2.12
N GLY A 86 -9.61 -8.82 1.92
CA GLY A 86 -9.81 -10.12 2.55
C GLY A 86 -8.91 -11.24 2.03
N GLY A 87 -8.13 -10.98 0.97
CA GLY A 87 -7.26 -11.96 0.34
C GLY A 87 -7.94 -12.80 -0.75
N ASP A 88 -9.17 -12.51 -1.11
CA ASP A 88 -9.94 -13.23 -2.11
C ASP A 88 -9.55 -12.77 -3.52
N PRO A 89 -9.06 -13.66 -4.41
CA PRO A 89 -8.71 -13.28 -5.76
C PRO A 89 -9.96 -13.03 -6.61
N TYR A 90 -9.90 -11.96 -7.41
CA TYR A 90 -10.93 -11.65 -8.40
C TYR A 90 -10.34 -11.48 -9.80
N GLU A 91 -11.17 -11.74 -10.80
CA GLU A 91 -10.89 -11.50 -12.21
C GLU A 91 -12.09 -10.79 -12.84
N ILE A 92 -11.84 -9.72 -13.58
CA ILE A 92 -12.85 -8.99 -14.35
C ILE A 92 -12.41 -9.01 -15.78
N THR A 93 -13.28 -9.47 -16.65
CA THR A 93 -13.07 -9.48 -18.10
C THR A 93 -14.06 -8.53 -18.76
N ALA A 94 -13.66 -7.90 -19.86
CA ALA A 94 -14.55 -7.10 -20.70
C ALA A 94 -14.29 -7.40 -22.16
N GLU A 95 -15.34 -7.42 -22.98
CA GLU A 95 -15.20 -7.54 -24.42
C GLU A 95 -14.43 -6.36 -24.99
N VAL A 96 -14.78 -5.15 -24.55
CA VAL A 96 -14.07 -3.91 -24.83
C VAL A 96 -13.97 -3.11 -23.55
N ALA A 97 -12.79 -2.54 -23.29
CA ALA A 97 -12.57 -1.54 -22.25
C ALA A 97 -11.95 -0.29 -22.87
N GLN A 98 -12.55 0.87 -22.62
CA GLN A 98 -12.07 2.16 -23.10
C GLN A 98 -11.68 3.03 -21.93
N GLU A 99 -10.42 3.45 -21.88
CA GLU A 99 -9.92 4.36 -20.87
C GLU A 99 -10.17 5.79 -21.29
N ARG A 100 -10.84 6.55 -20.44
CA ARG A 100 -11.03 7.99 -20.59
C ARG A 100 -9.81 8.76 -20.11
N ALA A 101 -9.71 10.04 -20.50
CA ALA A 101 -8.61 10.94 -20.09
C ALA A 101 -8.48 11.12 -18.56
N ASP A 102 -9.51 10.85 -17.78
CA ASP A 102 -9.54 10.89 -16.31
C ASP A 102 -9.17 9.53 -15.66
N GLY A 103 -8.78 8.54 -16.47
CA GLY A 103 -8.40 7.21 -15.99
C GLY A 103 -9.58 6.28 -15.68
N ILE A 104 -10.83 6.74 -15.88
CA ILE A 104 -12.02 5.91 -15.74
C ILE A 104 -12.12 4.96 -16.93
N LEU A 105 -12.51 3.70 -16.68
CA LEU A 105 -12.68 2.72 -17.73
C LEU A 105 -14.15 2.40 -17.98
N ASP A 106 -14.60 2.65 -19.20
CA ASP A 106 -15.89 2.14 -19.69
C ASP A 106 -15.72 0.73 -20.21
N MET A 107 -16.58 -0.18 -19.78
CA MET A 107 -16.53 -1.60 -20.17
C MET A 107 -17.80 -2.02 -20.86
N THR A 108 -17.64 -2.80 -21.93
CA THR A 108 -18.74 -3.47 -22.64
C THR A 108 -18.74 -4.95 -22.31
N SER A 109 -19.90 -5.50 -22.00
CA SER A 109 -20.11 -6.90 -21.63
C SER A 109 -19.14 -7.39 -20.54
N PRO A 110 -19.00 -6.67 -19.39
CA PRO A 110 -18.11 -7.12 -18.34
C PRO A 110 -18.62 -8.37 -17.66
N ALA A 111 -17.69 -9.24 -17.27
CA ALA A 111 -17.92 -10.38 -16.41
C ALA A 111 -16.90 -10.39 -15.27
N ALA A 112 -17.36 -10.48 -14.02
CA ALA A 112 -16.52 -10.54 -12.83
C ALA A 112 -16.63 -11.90 -12.16
N PHE A 113 -15.49 -12.41 -11.70
CA PHE A 113 -15.37 -13.67 -10.97
C PHE A 113 -14.65 -13.38 -9.64
N LEU A 114 -15.26 -13.72 -8.53
CA LEU A 114 -14.66 -13.63 -7.21
C LEU A 114 -14.56 -15.04 -6.60
N ASN A 115 -13.35 -15.46 -6.27
CA ASN A 115 -13.10 -16.72 -5.58
C ASN A 115 -12.96 -16.43 -4.10
N GLN A 116 -14.01 -16.71 -3.32
CA GLN A 116 -14.00 -16.48 -1.89
C GLN A 116 -13.15 -17.54 -1.16
N SER A 117 -12.53 -17.14 -0.07
CA SER A 117 -11.75 -18.04 0.82
C SER A 117 -12.60 -19.17 1.39
N SER A 118 -13.93 -19.02 1.43
CA SER A 118 -14.89 -20.06 1.77
C SER A 118 -14.95 -21.22 0.77
N GLY A 119 -14.39 -21.01 -0.44
CA GLY A 119 -14.46 -21.93 -1.58
C GLY A 119 -15.59 -21.60 -2.57
N ASP A 120 -16.50 -20.67 -2.22
CA ASP A 120 -17.56 -20.25 -3.15
C ASP A 120 -16.98 -19.40 -4.29
N VAL A 121 -17.57 -19.53 -5.45
CA VAL A 121 -17.27 -18.73 -6.63
C VAL A 121 -18.48 -17.91 -7.02
N VAL A 122 -18.34 -16.60 -6.89
CA VAL A 122 -19.37 -15.64 -7.29
C VAL A 122 -19.05 -15.12 -8.69
N ASN A 123 -20.03 -15.23 -9.58
CA ASN A 123 -19.95 -14.69 -10.93
C ASN A 123 -20.95 -13.55 -11.07
N LEU A 124 -20.52 -12.46 -11.70
CA LEU A 124 -21.36 -11.33 -12.08
C LEU A 124 -21.18 -11.05 -13.56
N THR A 125 -22.28 -10.81 -14.27
CA THR A 125 -22.26 -10.36 -15.68
C THR A 125 -23.21 -9.19 -15.85
N SER A 126 -22.91 -8.27 -16.78
CA SER A 126 -23.79 -7.14 -17.14
C SER A 126 -23.57 -6.71 -18.60
N LEU A 127 -24.41 -5.80 -19.10
CA LEU A 127 -24.23 -5.23 -20.44
C LEU A 127 -23.11 -4.20 -20.47
N THR A 128 -23.01 -3.37 -19.43
CA THR A 128 -21.99 -2.32 -19.32
C THR A 128 -21.41 -2.25 -17.91
N GLY A 129 -20.20 -1.70 -17.78
CA GLY A 129 -19.58 -1.42 -16.52
C GLY A 129 -18.73 -0.15 -16.59
N ILE A 130 -18.57 0.53 -15.47
CA ILE A 130 -17.68 1.68 -15.34
C ILE A 130 -16.78 1.40 -14.13
N TYR A 131 -15.46 1.33 -14.37
CA TYR A 131 -14.49 1.16 -13.30
C TYR A 131 -13.86 2.49 -12.91
N PHE A 132 -13.84 2.76 -11.61
CA PHE A 132 -13.25 3.94 -10.99
C PHE A 132 -11.99 3.53 -10.21
N PRO A 133 -10.80 3.64 -10.80
CA PRO A 133 -9.55 3.17 -10.17
C PRO A 133 -9.26 3.82 -8.82
N ASP A 134 -9.56 5.13 -8.69
CA ASP A 134 -9.29 5.89 -7.47
C ASP A 134 -10.11 5.42 -6.26
N ARG A 135 -11.22 4.74 -6.49
CA ARG A 135 -12.14 4.26 -5.45
C ARG A 135 -12.17 2.73 -5.33
N GLY A 136 -11.50 2.02 -6.24
CA GLY A 136 -11.61 0.58 -6.33
C GLY A 136 -13.03 0.07 -6.59
N GLU A 137 -13.87 0.89 -7.25
CA GLU A 137 -15.29 0.61 -7.46
C GLU A 137 -15.61 0.32 -8.91
N ILE A 138 -16.58 -0.59 -9.14
CA ILE A 138 -17.18 -0.81 -10.45
C ILE A 138 -18.69 -0.69 -10.34
N ASP A 139 -19.26 0.13 -11.22
CA ASP A 139 -20.69 0.22 -11.45
C ASP A 139 -21.07 -0.68 -12.62
N PHE A 140 -21.76 -1.78 -12.35
CA PHE A 140 -22.34 -2.66 -13.35
C PHE A 140 -23.77 -2.24 -13.68
N SER A 141 -24.11 -2.19 -14.97
CA SER A 141 -25.44 -1.74 -15.41
C SER A 141 -25.97 -2.57 -16.58
N GLY A 142 -27.30 -2.72 -16.62
CA GLY A 142 -28.02 -3.44 -17.66
C GLY A 142 -27.94 -4.94 -17.49
N ASP A 143 -29.11 -5.55 -17.19
CA ASP A 143 -29.29 -7.01 -17.07
C ASP A 143 -28.21 -7.67 -16.18
N VAL A 144 -27.93 -7.07 -15.02
CA VAL A 144 -26.93 -7.59 -14.09
C VAL A 144 -27.42 -8.92 -13.54
N VAL A 145 -26.59 -9.96 -13.67
CA VAL A 145 -26.85 -11.30 -13.16
C VAL A 145 -25.70 -11.70 -12.24
N ILE A 146 -26.03 -12.04 -10.99
CA ILE A 146 -25.08 -12.60 -10.02
C ILE A 146 -25.45 -14.05 -9.78
N THR A 147 -24.46 -14.93 -9.80
CA THR A 147 -24.61 -16.35 -9.44
C THR A 147 -23.53 -16.75 -8.46
N SER A 148 -23.93 -17.51 -7.41
CA SER A 148 -23.02 -18.19 -6.51
C SER A 148 -23.07 -19.68 -6.78
N ARG A 149 -21.90 -20.30 -6.93
CA ARG A 149 -21.80 -21.73 -7.28
C ARG A 149 -22.25 -22.61 -6.13
N ASP A 150 -21.80 -22.32 -4.93
CA ASP A 150 -22.01 -23.21 -3.76
C ASP A 150 -23.43 -23.11 -3.22
N THR A 151 -23.99 -21.91 -3.17
CA THR A 151 -25.35 -21.69 -2.68
C THR A 151 -26.41 -21.91 -3.74
N GLY A 152 -26.03 -21.94 -5.02
CA GLY A 152 -26.96 -21.95 -6.15
C GLY A 152 -27.79 -20.67 -6.26
N LEU A 153 -27.39 -19.61 -5.55
CA LEU A 153 -28.07 -18.32 -5.58
C LEU A 153 -27.97 -17.71 -6.99
N LYS A 154 -29.08 -17.20 -7.47
CA LYS A 154 -29.13 -16.35 -8.66
C LYS A 154 -29.90 -15.07 -8.34
N MET A 155 -29.26 -13.94 -8.51
CA MET A 155 -29.87 -12.61 -8.37
C MET A 155 -29.83 -11.89 -9.71
N THR A 156 -30.81 -11.02 -9.94
CA THR A 156 -30.82 -10.13 -11.12
C THR A 156 -31.12 -8.72 -10.65
N SER A 157 -30.46 -7.74 -11.25
CA SER A 157 -30.64 -6.32 -10.97
C SER A 157 -30.48 -5.50 -12.26
N GLN A 158 -30.89 -4.24 -12.25
CA GLN A 158 -30.61 -3.31 -13.32
C GLN A 158 -29.24 -2.61 -13.14
N ALA A 159 -28.81 -2.48 -11.89
CA ALA A 159 -27.51 -1.90 -11.54
C ALA A 159 -27.00 -2.47 -10.22
N ILE A 160 -25.69 -2.57 -10.11
CA ILE A 160 -24.97 -2.97 -8.89
C ILE A 160 -23.65 -2.25 -8.86
N THR A 161 -23.29 -1.69 -7.70
CA THR A 161 -21.95 -1.19 -7.41
C THR A 161 -21.19 -2.23 -6.61
N ALA A 162 -20.01 -2.61 -7.07
CA ALA A 162 -19.08 -3.50 -6.38
C ALA A 162 -17.84 -2.71 -5.95
N ASN A 163 -17.46 -2.85 -4.68
CA ASN A 163 -16.17 -2.36 -4.18
C ASN A 163 -15.18 -3.53 -4.17
N LEU A 164 -14.11 -3.41 -4.98
CA LEU A 164 -13.13 -4.47 -5.18
C LEU A 164 -12.15 -4.59 -4.00
N ASP A 165 -11.87 -3.47 -3.34
CA ASP A 165 -10.94 -3.44 -2.22
C ASP A 165 -11.59 -4.08 -1.00
N GLU A 166 -12.80 -3.65 -0.66
CA GLU A 166 -13.56 -4.15 0.50
C GLU A 166 -14.29 -5.47 0.22
N GLY A 167 -14.48 -5.83 -1.05
CA GLY A 167 -15.10 -7.09 -1.45
C GLY A 167 -16.59 -7.19 -1.19
N TYR A 168 -17.34 -6.06 -1.22
CA TYR A 168 -18.79 -6.06 -1.10
C TYR A 168 -19.49 -5.52 -2.36
N MET A 169 -20.80 -5.81 -2.47
CA MET A 169 -21.69 -5.36 -3.55
C MET A 169 -22.97 -4.78 -2.96
N ILE A 170 -23.45 -3.67 -3.54
CA ILE A 170 -24.69 -2.97 -3.17
C ILE A 170 -25.53 -2.59 -4.40
#